data_c1d27a8d2d1dd859878ded15050dc051
#
_entry.id   c1d27a8d2d1dd859878ded15050dc051
#
_cell.length_a   1.000
_cell.length_b   1.000
_cell.length_c   1.000
_cell.angle_alpha   90.00
_cell.angle_beta   90.00
_cell.angle_gamma   90.00
#
_symmetry.space_group_name_H-M   'P 1'
#
loop_
_entity.id
_entity.type
_entity.pdbx_description
1 polymer ?
#
loop_
_entity_poly.entity_id
_entity_poly.type
_entity_poly.pdbx_seq_one_letter_code
_entity_poly.pdbx_strand_id
1 'polypeptide(L)'
;MGTMNHRPSRTPNPLRPASGPAHPDADRARTTARALAAALGVSGVLHLVRPAVYDSIVPRVLPGPARAYTVVSGVAEIGIAAALLSRPTRRLGGTLAAALFVAVFPANVSMAGRSVRSGRASSVRTAIAIARLPLQWPLVSRALLVRRAS
;
A
#
# COMPACT_ATOMS: atom_id res chain seq x y z
N MET A 1 23.79 33.75 59.57
CA MET A 1 22.54 33.00 59.51
C MET A 1 22.33 32.61 58.05
N GLY A 2 22.81 31.42 57.71
CA GLY A 2 22.69 30.90 56.32
C GLY A 2 21.56 29.88 56.26
N THR A 3 20.52 30.18 55.46
CA THR A 3 19.39 29.26 55.18
C THR A 3 19.84 28.24 54.17
N MET A 4 20.08 27.00 54.60
CA MET A 4 20.27 25.85 53.72
C MET A 4 18.97 25.52 53.01
N ASN A 5 18.95 25.76 51.69
CA ASN A 5 17.83 25.44 50.83
C ASN A 5 17.89 23.93 50.45
N HIS A 6 17.17 23.08 51.18
CA HIS A 6 17.04 21.66 50.90
C HIS A 6 16.16 21.47 49.66
N ARG A 7 16.76 21.21 48.50
CA ARG A 7 16.03 20.68 47.34
C ARG A 7 15.70 19.22 47.60
N PRO A 8 14.42 18.82 47.56
CA PRO A 8 14.07 17.40 47.67
C PRO A 8 14.61 16.65 46.45
N SER A 9 15.40 15.62 46.69
CA SER A 9 15.85 14.67 45.68
C SER A 9 14.63 13.94 45.10
N ARG A 10 14.31 14.21 43.85
CA ARG A 10 13.29 13.43 43.11
C ARG A 10 13.81 12.01 42.90
N THR A 11 13.33 11.07 43.69
CA THR A 11 13.52 9.64 43.44
C THR A 11 12.90 9.29 42.06
N PRO A 12 13.62 8.58 41.18
CA PRO A 12 13.06 8.12 39.94
C PRO A 12 11.87 7.18 40.21
N ASN A 13 10.72 7.48 39.62
CA ASN A 13 9.56 6.61 39.72
C ASN A 13 9.82 5.33 38.90
N PRO A 14 9.98 4.14 39.54
CA PRO A 14 10.28 2.89 38.83
C PRO A 14 9.15 2.36 37.96
N LEU A 15 7.94 2.98 38.03
CA LEU A 15 6.75 2.59 37.24
C LEU A 15 6.57 3.42 35.98
N ARG A 16 7.47 4.37 35.67
CA ARG A 16 7.41 5.09 34.43
C ARG A 16 8.01 4.17 33.33
N PRO A 17 7.21 3.63 32.40
CA PRO A 17 7.78 2.89 31.29
C PRO A 17 8.74 3.84 30.57
N ALA A 18 10.01 3.48 30.52
CA ALA A 18 10.98 4.17 29.69
C ALA A 18 10.39 4.19 28.26
N SER A 19 10.08 5.38 27.78
CA SER A 19 9.81 5.58 26.36
C SER A 19 11.13 5.27 25.64
N GLY A 20 11.32 3.98 25.35
CA GLY A 20 12.45 3.51 24.57
C GLY A 20 12.50 4.27 23.25
N PRO A 21 13.71 4.49 22.69
CA PRO A 21 13.84 5.18 21.43
C PRO A 21 12.91 4.53 20.40
N ALA A 22 12.08 5.36 19.75
CA ALA A 22 11.22 4.93 18.68
C ALA A 22 12.09 4.16 17.67
N HIS A 23 11.79 2.86 17.47
CA HIS A 23 12.55 2.04 16.52
C HIS A 23 12.34 2.63 15.13
N PRO A 24 13.37 3.14 14.45
CA PRO A 24 13.24 3.83 13.16
C PRO A 24 12.56 2.94 12.09
N ASP A 25 12.68 1.64 12.24
CA ASP A 25 12.04 0.67 11.34
C ASP A 25 10.52 0.57 11.54
N ALA A 26 10.04 0.72 12.79
CA ALA A 26 8.60 0.71 13.08
C ALA A 26 7.91 1.98 12.53
N ASP A 27 8.57 3.13 12.62
CA ASP A 27 8.03 4.38 12.08
C ASP A 27 8.05 4.40 10.55
N ARG A 28 9.10 3.89 9.94
CA ARG A 28 9.15 3.63 8.49
C ARG A 28 8.02 2.73 8.03
N ALA A 29 7.80 1.62 8.71
CA ALA A 29 6.74 0.69 8.37
C ALA A 29 5.36 1.32 8.49
N ARG A 30 5.11 2.13 9.53
CA ARG A 30 3.85 2.88 9.69
C ARG A 30 3.61 3.86 8.56
N THR A 31 4.61 4.66 8.22
CA THR A 31 4.52 5.64 7.13
C THR A 31 4.28 4.93 5.81
N THR A 32 5.00 3.85 5.55
CA THR A 32 4.83 3.02 4.35
C THR A 32 3.43 2.40 4.31
N ALA A 33 2.92 1.87 5.43
CA ALA A 33 1.58 1.30 5.50
C ALA A 33 0.50 2.33 5.18
N ARG A 34 0.63 3.56 5.69
CA ARG A 34 -0.29 4.66 5.40
C ARG A 34 -0.25 5.08 3.93
N ALA A 35 0.95 5.17 3.36
CA ALA A 35 1.10 5.52 1.94
C ALA A 35 0.50 4.44 1.03
N LEU A 36 0.75 3.16 1.30
CA LEU A 36 0.14 2.05 0.57
C LEU A 36 -1.38 2.01 0.75
N ALA A 37 -1.88 2.25 1.97
CA ALA A 37 -3.31 2.29 2.25
C ALA A 37 -3.99 3.43 1.49
N ALA A 38 -3.39 4.62 1.45
CA ALA A 38 -3.92 5.74 0.67
C ALA A 38 -3.96 5.42 -0.83
N ALA A 39 -2.87 4.88 -1.37
CA ALA A 39 -2.78 4.52 -2.79
C ALA A 39 -3.81 3.44 -3.17
N LEU A 40 -3.90 2.36 -2.38
CA LEU A 40 -4.86 1.27 -2.62
C LEU A 40 -6.30 1.73 -2.39
N GLY A 41 -6.56 2.53 -1.35
CA GLY A 41 -7.90 3.05 -1.08
C GLY A 41 -8.41 3.94 -2.23
N VAL A 42 -7.59 4.88 -2.70
CA VAL A 42 -7.93 5.73 -3.85
C VAL A 42 -8.13 4.88 -5.11
N SER A 43 -7.21 3.94 -5.39
CA SER A 43 -7.32 3.04 -6.54
C SER A 43 -8.61 2.21 -6.47
N GLY A 44 -8.90 1.60 -5.33
CA GLY A 44 -10.09 0.78 -5.15
C GLY A 44 -11.39 1.58 -5.33
N VAL A 45 -11.47 2.80 -4.79
CA VAL A 45 -12.61 3.70 -5.03
C VAL A 45 -12.75 4.01 -6.51
N LEU A 46 -11.65 4.32 -7.21
CA LEU A 46 -11.69 4.61 -8.65
C LEU A 46 -12.16 3.41 -9.47
N HIS A 47 -11.80 2.18 -9.09
CA HIS A 47 -12.31 0.96 -9.70
C HIS A 47 -13.84 0.87 -9.62
N LEU A 48 -14.42 1.29 -8.50
CA LEU A 48 -15.87 1.25 -8.30
C LEU A 48 -16.61 2.43 -8.96
N VAL A 49 -16.02 3.64 -8.95
CA VAL A 49 -16.65 4.86 -9.47
C VAL A 49 -16.44 5.01 -11.00
N ARG A 50 -15.31 4.54 -11.53
CA ARG A 50 -14.97 4.64 -12.96
C ARG A 50 -14.59 3.27 -13.55
N PRO A 51 -15.43 2.23 -13.37
CA PRO A 51 -15.04 0.87 -13.70
C PRO A 51 -14.74 0.67 -15.21
N ALA A 52 -15.38 1.40 -16.10
CA ALA A 52 -15.14 1.29 -17.54
C ALA A 52 -13.67 1.52 -17.96
N VAL A 53 -12.96 2.39 -17.21
CA VAL A 53 -11.52 2.64 -17.43
C VAL A 53 -10.71 1.37 -17.16
N TYR A 54 -11.05 0.68 -16.08
CA TYR A 54 -10.33 -0.52 -15.61
C TYR A 54 -10.73 -1.78 -16.34
N ASP A 55 -12.00 -1.92 -16.78
CA ASP A 55 -12.47 -3.02 -17.60
C ASP A 55 -11.63 -3.18 -18.88
N SER A 56 -11.19 -2.06 -19.45
CA SER A 56 -10.34 -2.05 -20.64
C SER A 56 -8.94 -2.63 -20.42
N ILE A 57 -8.50 -2.74 -19.15
CA ILE A 57 -7.18 -3.23 -18.76
C ILE A 57 -7.21 -4.76 -18.55
N VAL A 58 -8.37 -5.31 -18.18
CA VAL A 58 -8.53 -6.75 -17.92
C VAL A 58 -8.13 -7.55 -19.17
N PRO A 59 -7.25 -8.56 -19.02
CA PRO A 59 -6.85 -9.40 -20.13
C PRO A 59 -8.04 -10.19 -20.68
N ARG A 60 -8.20 -10.19 -22.00
CA ARG A 60 -9.30 -10.89 -22.68
C ARG A 60 -9.24 -12.42 -22.56
N VAL A 61 -8.10 -12.96 -22.13
CA VAL A 61 -7.91 -14.40 -21.88
C VAL A 61 -8.60 -14.86 -20.59
N LEU A 62 -8.96 -13.95 -19.71
CA LEU A 62 -9.65 -14.29 -18.47
C LEU A 62 -11.12 -14.60 -18.74
N PRO A 63 -11.67 -15.70 -18.18
CA PRO A 63 -13.06 -16.09 -18.36
C PRO A 63 -14.00 -15.11 -17.62
N GLY A 64 -15.19 -14.89 -18.19
CA GLY A 64 -16.22 -14.04 -17.58
C GLY A 64 -16.10 -12.54 -17.88
N PRO A 65 -16.97 -11.72 -17.31
CA PRO A 65 -17.06 -10.31 -17.62
C PRO A 65 -15.93 -9.51 -16.95
N ALA A 66 -15.27 -8.63 -17.72
CA ALA A 66 -14.21 -7.75 -17.22
C ALA A 66 -14.65 -6.92 -16.00
N ARG A 67 -15.92 -6.51 -15.95
CA ARG A 67 -16.52 -5.76 -14.84
C ARG A 67 -16.39 -6.49 -13.49
N ALA A 68 -16.55 -7.80 -13.48
CA ALA A 68 -16.42 -8.59 -12.25
C ALA A 68 -15.00 -8.49 -11.68
N TYR A 69 -13.98 -8.60 -12.52
CA TYR A 69 -12.59 -8.44 -12.09
C TYR A 69 -12.29 -7.04 -11.58
N THR A 70 -12.81 -6.01 -12.27
CA THR A 70 -12.67 -4.60 -11.84
C THR A 70 -13.28 -4.37 -10.47
N VAL A 71 -14.51 -4.83 -10.23
CA VAL A 71 -15.21 -4.64 -8.96
C VAL A 71 -14.54 -5.43 -7.84
N VAL A 72 -14.21 -6.70 -8.07
CA VAL A 72 -13.52 -7.55 -7.08
C VAL A 72 -12.17 -6.96 -6.70
N SER A 73 -11.39 -6.47 -7.68
CA SER A 73 -10.11 -5.79 -7.41
C SER A 73 -10.32 -4.54 -6.56
N GLY A 74 -11.29 -3.70 -6.91
CA GLY A 74 -11.59 -2.49 -6.15
C GLY A 74 -11.98 -2.76 -4.69
N VAL A 75 -12.83 -3.75 -4.45
CA VAL A 75 -13.22 -4.17 -3.09
C VAL A 75 -12.02 -4.73 -2.33
N ALA A 76 -11.21 -5.57 -2.97
CA ALA A 76 -10.00 -6.11 -2.38
C ALA A 76 -9.01 -5.00 -2.00
N GLU A 77 -8.78 -4.02 -2.87
CA GLU A 77 -7.89 -2.88 -2.61
C GLU A 77 -8.35 -2.07 -1.40
N ILE A 78 -9.65 -1.78 -1.28
CA ILE A 78 -10.22 -1.07 -0.12
C ILE A 78 -10.06 -1.91 1.16
N GLY A 79 -10.35 -3.20 1.12
CA GLY A 79 -10.17 -4.10 2.26
C GLY A 79 -8.73 -4.18 2.73
N ILE A 80 -7.78 -4.27 1.79
CA ILE A 80 -6.34 -4.27 2.08
C ILE A 80 -5.90 -2.92 2.66
N ALA A 81 -6.41 -1.80 2.14
CA ALA A 81 -6.12 -0.47 2.67
C ALA A 81 -6.58 -0.34 4.13
N ALA A 82 -7.78 -0.81 4.45
CA ALA A 82 -8.28 -0.86 5.83
C ALA A 82 -7.40 -1.73 6.74
N ALA A 83 -6.99 -2.91 6.27
CA ALA A 83 -6.12 -3.82 7.01
C ALA A 83 -4.74 -3.22 7.30
N LEU A 84 -4.17 -2.43 6.36
CA LEU A 84 -2.90 -1.74 6.55
C LEU A 84 -2.96 -0.63 7.61
N LEU A 85 -4.10 0.05 7.75
CA LEU A 85 -4.28 1.12 8.73
C LEU A 85 -4.46 0.61 10.15
N SER A 86 -5.08 -0.55 10.32
CA SER A 86 -5.35 -1.18 11.62
C SER A 86 -4.11 -1.91 12.15
N ARG A 87 -3.71 -1.64 13.40
CA ARG A 87 -2.54 -2.28 14.02
C ARG A 87 -2.62 -3.81 14.04
N PRO A 88 -3.71 -4.44 14.49
CA PRO A 88 -3.79 -5.90 14.60
C PRO A 88 -3.76 -6.61 13.25
N THR A 89 -4.22 -5.96 12.19
CA THR A 89 -4.30 -6.56 10.84
C THR A 89 -3.22 -6.07 9.87
N ARG A 90 -2.33 -5.16 10.29
CA ARG A 90 -1.32 -4.55 9.41
C ARG A 90 -0.40 -5.58 8.76
N ARG A 91 0.04 -6.59 9.51
CA ARG A 91 0.87 -7.68 8.97
C ARG A 91 0.15 -8.44 7.86
N LEU A 92 -1.13 -8.76 8.07
CA LEU A 92 -1.99 -9.38 7.06
C LEU A 92 -2.16 -8.44 5.86
N GLY A 93 -2.46 -7.16 6.11
CA GLY A 93 -2.55 -6.12 5.08
C GLY A 93 -1.31 -6.03 4.21
N GLY A 94 -0.10 -6.07 4.81
CA GLY A 94 1.16 -6.10 4.08
C GLY A 94 1.32 -7.35 3.21
N THR A 95 0.90 -8.51 3.72
CA THR A 95 0.93 -9.77 2.95
C THR A 95 -0.03 -9.72 1.76
N LEU A 96 -1.27 -9.29 2.00
CA LEU A 96 -2.30 -9.21 0.97
C LEU A 96 -1.96 -8.15 -0.09
N ALA A 97 -1.38 -7.01 0.32
CA ALA A 97 -0.90 -5.99 -0.62
C ALA A 97 0.20 -6.55 -1.54
N ALA A 98 1.18 -7.28 -0.99
CA ALA A 98 2.22 -7.90 -1.79
C ALA A 98 1.64 -8.93 -2.77
N ALA A 99 0.72 -9.78 -2.30
CA ALA A 99 0.03 -10.76 -3.15
C ALA A 99 -0.78 -10.10 -4.26
N LEU A 100 -1.53 -9.04 -3.94
CA LEU A 100 -2.30 -8.27 -4.92
C LEU A 100 -1.39 -7.66 -6.00
N PHE A 101 -0.30 -7.01 -5.60
CA PHE A 101 0.66 -6.44 -6.55
C PHE A 101 1.22 -7.51 -7.49
N VAL A 102 1.58 -8.68 -6.98
CA VAL A 102 2.03 -9.79 -7.84
C VAL A 102 0.90 -10.28 -8.76
N ALA A 103 -0.32 -10.44 -8.24
CA ALA A 103 -1.45 -10.93 -9.02
C ALA A 103 -1.86 -10.00 -10.18
N VAL A 104 -1.74 -8.67 -10.00
CA VAL A 104 -2.08 -7.70 -11.05
C VAL A 104 -0.94 -7.48 -12.07
N PHE A 105 0.24 -8.02 -11.83
CA PHE A 105 1.39 -7.84 -12.73
C PHE A 105 1.13 -8.32 -14.15
N PRO A 106 0.54 -9.51 -14.41
CA PRO A 106 0.20 -9.95 -15.77
C PRO A 106 -0.74 -8.99 -16.49
N ALA A 107 -1.70 -8.38 -15.78
CA ALA A 107 -2.60 -7.37 -16.35
C ALA A 107 -1.83 -6.10 -16.75
N ASN A 108 -0.88 -5.65 -15.93
CA ASN A 108 -0.01 -4.51 -16.24
C ASN A 108 0.87 -4.78 -17.47
N VAL A 109 1.47 -5.97 -17.58
CA VAL A 109 2.25 -6.39 -18.76
C VAL A 109 1.37 -6.41 -20.02
N SER A 110 0.18 -7.00 -19.91
CA SER A 110 -0.78 -7.06 -21.00
C SER A 110 -1.23 -5.67 -21.47
N MET A 111 -1.48 -4.76 -20.53
CA MET A 111 -1.83 -3.37 -20.83
C MET A 111 -0.69 -2.64 -21.55
N ALA A 112 0.55 -2.75 -21.05
CA ALA A 112 1.72 -2.13 -21.66
C ALA A 112 1.91 -2.64 -23.11
N GLY A 113 1.87 -3.97 -23.31
CA GLY A 113 1.99 -4.57 -24.63
C GLY A 113 0.91 -4.11 -25.61
N ARG A 114 -0.35 -4.01 -25.16
CA ARG A 114 -1.44 -3.49 -25.99
C ARG A 114 -1.27 -2.01 -26.34
N SER A 115 -0.84 -1.20 -25.37
CA SER A 115 -0.63 0.24 -25.59
C SER A 115 0.46 0.50 -26.61
N VAL A 116 1.56 -0.25 -26.57
CA VAL A 116 2.65 -0.13 -27.54
C VAL A 116 2.20 -0.58 -28.96
N ARG A 117 1.47 -1.70 -29.05
CA ARG A 117 1.07 -2.28 -30.34
C ARG A 117 -0.05 -1.51 -31.03
N SER A 118 -0.93 -0.85 -30.29
CA SER A 118 -2.16 -0.27 -30.86
C SER A 118 -1.92 0.97 -31.72
N GLY A 119 -0.80 1.67 -31.58
CA GLY A 119 -0.49 2.95 -32.26
C GLY A 119 -1.52 4.07 -32.01
N ARG A 120 -2.71 3.72 -31.48
CA ARG A 120 -3.83 4.63 -31.19
C ARG A 120 -3.87 5.08 -29.73
N ALA A 121 -3.07 4.48 -28.84
CA ALA A 121 -2.97 4.92 -27.47
C ALA A 121 -2.22 6.26 -27.41
N SER A 122 -2.73 7.22 -26.63
CA SER A 122 -2.00 8.46 -26.40
C SER A 122 -0.63 8.15 -25.77
N SER A 123 0.37 8.96 -26.09
CA SER A 123 1.72 8.83 -25.53
C SER A 123 1.72 8.80 -24.01
N VAL A 124 0.85 9.58 -23.37
CA VAL A 124 0.67 9.60 -21.91
C VAL A 124 0.17 8.26 -21.39
N ARG A 125 -0.83 7.67 -22.03
CA ARG A 125 -1.38 6.35 -21.65
C ARG A 125 -0.34 5.25 -21.75
N THR A 126 0.45 5.27 -22.82
CA THR A 126 1.53 4.31 -23.05
C THR A 126 2.66 4.50 -22.02
N ALA A 127 3.06 5.74 -21.74
CA ALA A 127 4.06 6.03 -20.72
C ALA A 127 3.65 5.56 -19.32
N ILE A 128 2.40 5.80 -18.91
CA ILE A 128 1.84 5.30 -17.64
C ILE A 128 1.87 3.77 -17.60
N ALA A 129 1.47 3.11 -18.69
CA ALA A 129 1.44 1.66 -18.75
C ALA A 129 2.84 1.05 -18.59
N ILE A 130 3.85 1.64 -19.24
CA ILE A 130 5.24 1.20 -19.15
C ILE A 130 5.83 1.51 -17.76
N ALA A 131 5.60 2.72 -17.22
CA ALA A 131 6.10 3.13 -15.92
C ALA A 131 5.59 2.25 -14.76
N ARG A 132 4.41 1.64 -14.90
CA ARG A 132 3.86 0.70 -13.90
C ARG A 132 4.68 -0.57 -13.75
N LEU A 133 5.39 -1.02 -14.77
CA LEU A 133 6.17 -2.26 -14.71
C LEU A 133 7.33 -2.17 -13.71
N PRO A 134 8.25 -1.19 -13.80
CA PRO A 134 9.33 -1.06 -12.82
C PRO A 134 8.83 -0.67 -11.42
N LEU A 135 7.70 0.04 -11.32
CA LEU A 135 7.10 0.40 -10.03
C LEU A 135 6.58 -0.82 -9.24
N GLN A 136 6.35 -1.94 -9.90
CA GLN A 136 5.87 -3.17 -9.27
C GLN A 136 6.82 -3.66 -8.18
N TRP A 137 8.12 -3.68 -8.46
CA TRP A 137 9.12 -4.16 -7.51
C TRP A 137 9.17 -3.35 -6.21
N PRO A 138 9.29 -2.01 -6.22
CA PRO A 138 9.25 -1.22 -4.99
C PRO A 138 7.91 -1.32 -4.24
N LEU A 139 6.79 -1.53 -4.92
CA LEU A 139 5.50 -1.72 -4.26
C LEU A 139 5.45 -3.04 -3.48
N VAL A 140 5.88 -4.14 -4.09
CA VAL A 140 5.98 -5.44 -3.42
C VAL A 140 6.97 -5.37 -2.25
N SER A 141 8.15 -4.79 -2.46
CA SER A 141 9.17 -4.67 -1.42
C SER A 141 8.69 -3.87 -0.22
N ARG A 142 7.97 -2.78 -0.43
CA ARG A 142 7.39 -1.95 0.64
C ARG A 142 6.25 -2.67 1.38
N ALA A 143 5.43 -3.42 0.67
CA ALA A 143 4.39 -4.23 1.29
C ALA A 143 5.00 -5.33 2.20
N LEU A 144 6.07 -5.97 1.75
CA LEU A 144 6.82 -6.96 2.55
C LEU A 144 7.54 -6.32 3.74
N LEU A 145 8.04 -5.09 3.61
CA LEU A 145 8.62 -4.34 4.73
C LEU A 145 7.55 -4.12 5.82
N VAL A 146 6.35 -3.67 5.45
CA VAL A 146 5.24 -3.52 6.38
C VAL A 146 4.91 -4.84 7.08
N ARG A 147 4.85 -5.94 6.33
CA ARG A 147 4.61 -7.28 6.90
C ARG A 147 5.64 -7.67 7.96
N ARG A 148 6.92 -7.36 7.74
CA ARG A 148 8.02 -7.78 8.62
C ARG A 148 8.13 -6.94 9.90
N ALA A 149 7.77 -5.67 9.83
CA ALA A 149 7.92 -4.70 10.91
C ALA A 149 6.62 -4.43 11.69
N SER A 150 5.58 -5.27 11.50
CA SER A 150 4.27 -5.13 12.15
C SER A 150 3.96 -6.27 13.09
#